data_585789b6ecc410114e3ec78fa351c011
#
_entry.id   585789b6ecc410114e3ec78fa351c011
#
_cell.length_a   1.000
_cell.length_b   1.000
_cell.length_c   1.000
_cell.angle_alpha   90.00
_cell.angle_beta   90.00
_cell.angle_gamma   90.00
#
_symmetry.space_group_name_H-M   'P 1'
#
loop_
_entity.id
_entity.type
_entity.pdbx_description
1 polymer ?
#
loop_
_entity_poly.entity_id
_entity_poly.type
_entity_poly.pdbx_seq_one_letter_code
_entity_poly.pdbx_strand_id
1 'polypeptide(L)'
;KIYFISPVWWFRLTPRTEIFFDEVFTPGFAYKFKSITKTYSYPISFLKGKKLRTYITHGAPALPVLTLYVNSVKLRLVMGVYSFVFGWKLSLFTKTKQFWSVPFVSDKKREKYLKVVEKDIRRDINLIKI
;
A
#
# COMPACT_ATOMS: atom_id res chain seq x y z
N LYS A 1 -4.40 -13.26 -2.89
CA LYS A 1 -3.49 -12.09 -2.85
C LYS A 1 -4.17 -10.88 -3.45
N ILE A 2 -3.83 -9.70 -2.95
CA ILE A 2 -4.36 -8.42 -3.41
C ILE A 2 -3.18 -7.59 -3.90
N TYR A 3 -3.34 -6.96 -5.06
CA TYR A 3 -2.36 -6.05 -5.64
C TYR A 3 -3.02 -4.71 -5.89
N PHE A 4 -2.44 -3.65 -5.33
CA PHE A 4 -2.80 -2.28 -5.66
C PHE A 4 -1.67 -1.64 -6.48
N ILE A 5 -2.04 -1.02 -7.59
CA ILE A 5 -1.12 -0.26 -8.43
C ILE A 5 -1.77 1.10 -8.67
N SER A 6 -1.15 2.16 -8.19
CA SER A 6 -1.73 3.49 -8.27
C SER A 6 -0.66 4.58 -8.38
N PRO A 7 -0.87 5.59 -9.23
CA PRO A 7 -0.08 6.81 -9.14
C PRO A 7 -0.48 7.62 -7.91
N VAL A 8 0.41 8.54 -7.53
CA VAL A 8 0.15 9.53 -6.47
C VAL A 8 -0.33 10.83 -7.12
N TRP A 9 -1.48 11.30 -6.67
CA TRP A 9 -2.04 12.59 -7.01
C TRP A 9 -2.31 13.38 -5.71
N TRP A 10 -1.72 14.56 -5.60
CA TRP A 10 -1.89 15.41 -4.42
C TRP A 10 -1.61 14.70 -3.08
N PHE A 11 -0.49 13.96 -3.03
CA PHE A 11 -0.06 13.16 -1.86
C PHE A 11 -1.06 12.09 -1.39
N ARG A 12 -1.91 11.61 -2.29
CA ARG A 12 -2.82 10.48 -2.06
C ARG A 12 -2.88 9.58 -3.29
N LEU A 13 -3.50 8.42 -3.16
CA LEU A 13 -3.75 7.56 -4.30
C LEU A 13 -4.87 8.14 -5.18
N THR A 14 -5.13 7.54 -6.33
CA THR A 14 -6.18 8.02 -7.22
C THR A 14 -7.55 7.96 -6.55
N PRO A 15 -8.51 8.82 -6.93
CA PRO A 15 -9.86 8.82 -6.37
C PRO A 15 -10.54 7.43 -6.41
N ARG A 16 -10.37 6.68 -7.48
CA ARG A 16 -10.92 5.30 -7.59
C ARG A 16 -10.35 4.35 -6.53
N THR A 17 -9.07 4.47 -6.21
CA THR A 17 -8.44 3.65 -5.16
C THR A 17 -8.95 4.06 -3.77
N GLU A 18 -9.11 5.36 -3.55
CA GLU A 18 -9.66 5.88 -2.28
C GLU A 18 -11.13 5.46 -2.09
N ILE A 19 -11.95 5.59 -3.12
CA ILE A 19 -13.35 5.12 -3.11
C ILE A 19 -13.41 3.61 -2.82
N PHE A 20 -12.51 2.81 -3.42
CA PHE A 20 -12.44 1.39 -3.12
C PHE A 20 -12.17 1.14 -1.63
N PHE A 21 -11.30 1.90 -1.00
CA PHE A 21 -11.06 1.76 0.44
C PHE A 21 -12.30 2.12 1.25
N ASP A 22 -12.99 3.19 0.89
CA ASP A 22 -14.19 3.65 1.60
C ASP A 22 -15.37 2.68 1.45
N GLU A 23 -15.55 2.09 0.28
CA GLU A 23 -16.68 1.20 -0.03
C GLU A 23 -16.43 -0.25 0.37
N VAL A 24 -15.19 -0.74 0.30
CA VAL A 24 -14.85 -2.15 0.51
C VAL A 24 -14.25 -2.39 1.90
N PHE A 25 -13.39 -1.50 2.38
CA PHE A 25 -12.76 -1.66 3.69
C PHE A 25 -13.62 -1.09 4.81
N THR A 26 -14.86 -1.50 4.86
CA THR A 26 -15.85 -1.01 5.82
C THR A 26 -15.80 -1.73 7.17
N PRO A 27 -16.21 -1.07 8.26
CA PRO A 27 -16.43 -1.73 9.54
C PRO A 27 -17.44 -2.90 9.40
N GLY A 28 -17.18 -4.00 10.07
CA GLY A 28 -17.99 -5.22 9.99
C GLY A 28 -17.53 -6.20 8.91
N PHE A 29 -16.93 -5.72 7.80
CA PHE A 29 -16.37 -6.58 6.75
C PHE A 29 -14.85 -6.69 6.83
N ALA A 30 -14.15 -5.56 6.84
CA ALA A 30 -12.67 -5.55 6.81
C ALA A 30 -12.04 -5.48 8.20
N TYR A 31 -12.71 -4.83 9.12
CA TYR A 31 -12.27 -4.66 10.50
C TYR A 31 -13.45 -4.36 11.43
N LYS A 32 -13.20 -4.37 12.74
CA LYS A 32 -14.09 -3.80 13.75
C LYS A 32 -13.28 -3.09 14.82
N PHE A 33 -13.90 -2.15 15.51
CA PHE A 33 -13.28 -1.55 16.70
C PHE A 33 -13.63 -2.37 17.95
N LYS A 34 -12.61 -2.61 18.78
CA LYS A 34 -12.76 -3.15 20.12
C LYS A 34 -12.42 -2.07 21.12
N SER A 35 -13.39 -1.69 21.93
CA SER A 35 -13.17 -0.73 23.01
C SER A 35 -12.31 -1.34 24.12
N ILE A 36 -11.30 -0.60 24.56
CA ILE A 36 -10.48 -0.91 25.72
C ILE A 36 -10.97 -0.08 26.91
N THR A 37 -11.29 1.20 26.64
CA THR A 37 -11.83 2.15 27.60
C THR A 37 -13.04 2.86 26.99
N LYS A 38 -13.71 3.72 27.77
CA LYS A 38 -14.82 4.54 27.27
C LYS A 38 -14.44 5.44 26.10
N THR A 39 -13.17 5.83 26.02
CA THR A 39 -12.67 6.81 25.02
C THR A 39 -11.67 6.21 24.04
N TYR A 40 -11.18 5.00 24.25
CA TYR A 40 -10.17 4.39 23.40
C TYR A 40 -10.63 3.04 22.87
N SER A 41 -10.51 2.89 21.55
CA SER A 41 -10.78 1.65 20.82
C SER A 41 -9.65 1.38 19.83
N TYR A 42 -9.37 0.11 19.58
CA TYR A 42 -8.40 -0.28 18.55
C TYR A 42 -9.03 -1.18 17.48
N PRO A 43 -8.51 -1.18 16.25
CA PRO A 43 -9.07 -1.99 15.18
C PRO A 43 -8.64 -3.46 15.31
N ILE A 44 -9.61 -4.34 15.17
CA ILE A 44 -9.38 -5.78 14.95
C ILE A 44 -9.56 -6.05 13.46
N SER A 45 -8.49 -6.51 12.82
CA SER A 45 -8.47 -6.76 11.39
C SER A 45 -9.07 -8.12 11.04
N PHE A 46 -9.97 -8.16 10.06
CA PHE A 46 -10.58 -9.41 9.60
C PHE A 46 -9.83 -10.05 8.41
N LEU A 47 -9.05 -9.26 7.68
CA LEU A 47 -8.34 -9.73 6.50
C LEU A 47 -6.86 -10.07 6.76
N LYS A 48 -6.50 -10.40 7.99
CA LYS A 48 -5.11 -10.74 8.40
C LYS A 48 -4.44 -11.82 7.56
N GLY A 49 -5.21 -12.81 7.11
CA GLY A 49 -4.72 -13.92 6.28
C GLY A 49 -4.48 -13.55 4.82
N LYS A 50 -4.96 -12.41 4.36
CA LYS A 50 -4.77 -11.98 2.97
C LYS A 50 -3.37 -11.39 2.78
N LYS A 51 -2.75 -11.75 1.67
CA LYS A 51 -1.44 -11.21 1.28
C LYS A 51 -1.63 -10.01 0.35
N LEU A 52 -0.92 -8.92 0.64
CA LEU A 52 -1.04 -7.64 -0.04
C LEU A 52 0.30 -7.19 -0.60
N ARG A 53 0.30 -6.62 -1.80
CA ARG A 53 1.38 -5.82 -2.37
C ARG A 53 0.83 -4.53 -2.94
N THR A 54 1.60 -3.49 -2.84
CA THR A 54 1.25 -2.19 -3.42
C THR A 54 2.44 -1.61 -4.18
N TYR A 55 2.15 -1.06 -5.34
CA TYR A 55 3.10 -0.34 -6.17
C TYR A 55 2.59 1.07 -6.39
N ILE A 56 3.36 2.04 -5.90
CA ILE A 56 3.01 3.45 -5.97
C ILE A 56 3.96 4.13 -6.95
N THR A 57 3.43 4.81 -7.95
CA THR A 57 4.23 5.60 -8.88
C THR A 57 4.15 7.08 -8.53
N HIS A 58 5.31 7.73 -8.49
CA HIS A 58 5.45 9.15 -8.20
C HIS A 58 5.93 9.91 -9.44
N GLY A 59 5.35 11.08 -9.68
CA GLY A 59 5.94 12.08 -10.57
C GLY A 59 7.12 12.82 -9.94
N ALA A 60 7.14 12.90 -8.61
CA ALA A 60 8.19 13.58 -7.85
C ALA A 60 9.44 12.69 -7.64
N PRO A 61 10.62 13.29 -7.42
CA PRO A 61 11.82 12.59 -7.01
C PRO A 61 11.72 12.09 -5.57
N ALA A 62 12.54 11.09 -5.23
CA ALA A 62 12.50 10.45 -3.91
C ALA A 62 12.82 11.39 -2.75
N LEU A 63 13.87 12.21 -2.92
CA LEU A 63 14.42 12.99 -1.81
C LEU A 63 13.41 13.90 -1.10
N PRO A 64 12.69 14.80 -1.79
CA PRO A 64 11.71 15.67 -1.12
C PRO A 64 10.54 14.87 -0.51
N VAL A 65 10.08 13.82 -1.16
CA VAL A 65 8.97 13.02 -0.63
C VAL A 65 9.37 12.27 0.63
N LEU A 66 10.58 11.73 0.68
CA LEU A 66 11.07 10.98 1.84
C LEU A 66 11.45 11.87 3.02
N THR A 67 11.87 13.11 2.77
CA THR A 67 12.34 14.05 3.80
C THR A 67 11.28 15.09 4.18
N LEU A 68 11.00 16.06 3.31
CA LEU A 68 10.09 17.18 3.61
C LEU A 68 8.65 16.71 3.87
N TYR A 69 8.20 15.72 3.12
CA TYR A 69 6.83 15.18 3.24
C TYR A 69 6.76 13.89 4.05
N VAL A 70 7.87 13.48 4.69
CA VAL A 70 7.96 12.34 5.62
C VAL A 70 7.37 11.05 5.05
N ASN A 71 7.47 10.87 3.73
CA ASN A 71 6.85 9.74 3.03
C ASN A 71 5.36 9.52 3.37
N SER A 72 4.61 10.60 3.50
CA SER A 72 3.25 10.63 4.04
C SER A 72 2.28 9.67 3.33
N VAL A 73 2.40 9.54 2.01
CA VAL A 73 1.54 8.64 1.21
C VAL A 73 1.69 7.19 1.68
N LYS A 74 2.93 6.72 1.78
CA LYS A 74 3.21 5.35 2.21
C LYS A 74 2.86 5.14 3.68
N LEU A 75 3.17 6.10 4.54
CA LEU A 75 2.83 6.04 5.96
C LEU A 75 1.32 5.99 6.16
N ARG A 76 0.56 6.88 5.53
CA ARG A 76 -0.91 6.88 5.60
C ARG A 76 -1.48 5.54 5.14
N LEU A 77 -0.99 5.02 4.02
CA LEU A 77 -1.49 3.78 3.44
C LEU A 77 -1.22 2.58 4.35
N VAL A 78 0.01 2.43 4.82
CA VAL A 78 0.43 1.28 5.63
C VAL A 78 -0.10 1.39 7.06
N MET A 79 0.05 2.53 7.70
CA MET A 79 -0.35 2.70 9.09
C MET A 79 -1.82 3.08 9.28
N GLY A 80 -2.40 3.82 8.33
CA GLY A 80 -3.79 4.28 8.42
C GLY A 80 -4.78 3.27 7.83
N VAL A 81 -4.51 2.71 6.66
CA VAL A 81 -5.45 1.82 5.95
C VAL A 81 -5.12 0.35 6.18
N TYR A 82 -3.92 -0.07 5.79
CA TYR A 82 -3.58 -1.49 5.77
C TYR A 82 -3.45 -2.13 7.14
N SER A 83 -2.97 -1.38 8.14
CA SER A 83 -2.88 -1.89 9.51
C SER A 83 -4.25 -2.22 10.09
N PHE A 84 -5.28 -1.45 9.76
CA PHE A 84 -6.65 -1.68 10.21
C PHE A 84 -7.26 -2.92 9.56
N VAL A 85 -7.03 -3.10 8.27
CA VAL A 85 -7.67 -4.13 7.45
C VAL A 85 -6.92 -5.46 7.51
N PHE A 86 -5.58 -5.43 7.42
CA PHE A 86 -4.72 -6.62 7.33
C PHE A 86 -3.93 -6.92 8.59
N GLY A 87 -4.10 -6.12 9.63
CA GLY A 87 -3.33 -6.20 10.87
C GLY A 87 -1.93 -5.62 10.74
N TRP A 88 -1.39 -5.19 11.85
CA TRP A 88 -0.07 -4.59 11.94
C TRP A 88 1.04 -5.60 11.63
N LYS A 89 1.76 -5.39 10.55
CA LYS A 89 2.87 -6.24 10.11
C LYS A 89 3.95 -5.40 9.45
N LEU A 90 5.19 -5.58 9.85
CA LEU A 90 6.34 -4.90 9.23
C LEU A 90 6.44 -5.19 7.71
N SER A 91 6.01 -6.38 7.29
CA SER A 91 5.98 -6.77 5.88
C SER A 91 5.09 -5.89 4.99
N LEU A 92 4.14 -5.14 5.54
CA LEU A 92 3.33 -4.18 4.78
C LEU A 92 4.19 -3.04 4.23
N PHE A 93 5.19 -2.58 4.99
CA PHE A 93 6.13 -1.57 4.51
C PHE A 93 7.01 -2.08 3.37
N THR A 94 7.56 -3.29 3.51
CA THR A 94 8.46 -3.86 2.49
C THR A 94 7.73 -4.27 1.21
N LYS A 95 6.45 -4.62 1.32
CA LYS A 95 5.59 -4.97 0.19
C LYS A 95 4.87 -3.78 -0.45
N THR A 96 4.99 -2.60 0.12
CA THR A 96 4.56 -1.34 -0.48
C THR A 96 5.76 -0.66 -1.10
N LYS A 97 5.94 -0.84 -2.41
CA LYS A 97 7.07 -0.31 -3.19
C LYS A 97 6.69 0.99 -3.87
N GLN A 98 7.66 1.87 -3.99
CA GLN A 98 7.50 3.20 -4.59
C GLN A 98 8.47 3.34 -5.77
N PHE A 99 7.98 3.89 -6.87
CA PHE A 99 8.75 4.20 -8.06
C PHE A 99 8.75 5.71 -8.29
N TRP A 100 9.93 6.28 -8.44
CA TRP A 100 10.17 7.72 -8.40
C TRP A 100 10.36 8.33 -9.78
N SER A 101 9.92 9.58 -9.94
CA SER A 101 10.11 10.37 -11.16
C SER A 101 9.68 9.65 -12.43
N VAL A 102 8.66 8.82 -12.38
CA VAL A 102 8.27 7.92 -13.47
C VAL A 102 8.08 8.62 -14.83
N PRO A 103 7.49 9.82 -14.91
CA PRO A 103 7.37 10.55 -16.18
C PRO A 103 8.71 11.03 -16.77
N PHE A 104 9.73 11.20 -15.92
CA PHE A 104 10.99 11.86 -16.28
C PHE A 104 12.19 10.92 -16.41
N VAL A 105 12.05 9.66 -16.02
CA VAL A 105 13.12 8.69 -16.15
C VAL A 105 13.14 8.06 -17.54
N SER A 106 14.30 7.53 -17.95
CA SER A 106 14.47 6.83 -19.23
C SER A 106 13.64 5.55 -19.30
N ASP A 107 13.34 5.09 -20.53
CA ASP A 107 12.61 3.83 -20.74
C ASP A 107 13.34 2.64 -20.12
N LYS A 108 14.66 2.61 -20.20
CA LYS A 108 15.50 1.60 -19.52
C LYS A 108 15.24 1.57 -17.99
N LYS A 109 15.00 2.71 -17.37
CA LYS A 109 14.67 2.80 -15.94
C LYS A 109 13.25 2.32 -15.67
N ARG A 110 12.29 2.67 -16.54
CA ARG A 110 10.90 2.17 -16.45
C ARG A 110 10.84 0.65 -16.59
N GLU A 111 11.60 0.08 -17.53
CA GLU A 111 11.74 -1.39 -17.66
C GLU A 111 12.27 -2.04 -16.39
N LYS A 112 13.25 -1.42 -15.72
CA LYS A 112 13.74 -1.92 -14.43
C LYS A 112 12.62 -1.93 -13.37
N TYR A 113 11.77 -0.91 -13.34
CA TYR A 113 10.62 -0.88 -12.43
C TYR A 113 9.64 -2.03 -12.74
N LEU A 114 9.33 -2.27 -14.02
CA LEU A 114 8.47 -3.38 -14.44
C LEU A 114 9.07 -4.74 -14.07
N LYS A 115 10.37 -4.93 -14.26
CA LYS A 115 11.07 -6.18 -13.85
C LYS A 115 11.00 -6.45 -12.35
N VAL A 116 11.00 -5.39 -11.52
CA VAL A 116 10.79 -5.52 -10.07
C VAL A 116 9.40 -6.06 -9.76
N VAL A 117 8.37 -5.52 -10.42
CA VAL A 117 6.98 -5.97 -10.26
C VAL A 117 6.84 -7.42 -10.73
N GLU A 118 7.34 -7.73 -11.91
CA GLU A 118 7.31 -9.07 -12.49
C GLU A 118 7.97 -10.11 -11.56
N LYS A 119 9.18 -9.81 -11.07
CA LYS A 119 9.90 -10.68 -10.13
C LYS A 119 9.10 -10.96 -8.86
N ASP A 120 8.46 -9.93 -8.31
CA ASP A 120 7.64 -10.06 -7.11
C ASP A 120 6.41 -10.94 -7.36
N ILE A 121 5.73 -10.74 -8.50
CA ILE A 121 4.55 -11.51 -8.87
C ILE A 121 4.91 -12.98 -9.14
N ARG A 122 5.98 -13.24 -9.88
CA ARG A 122 6.47 -14.61 -10.13
C ARG A 122 6.79 -15.34 -8.83
N ARG A 123 7.50 -14.69 -7.90
CA ARG A 123 7.76 -15.24 -6.57
C ARG A 123 6.48 -15.55 -5.81
N ASP A 124 5.52 -14.66 -5.89
CA ASP A 124 4.23 -14.83 -5.20
C ASP A 124 3.40 -15.98 -5.79
N ILE A 125 3.48 -16.21 -7.10
CA ILE A 125 2.82 -17.33 -7.78
C ILE A 125 3.48 -18.65 -7.39
N ASN A 126 4.81 -18.70 -7.39
CA ASN A 126 5.56 -19.90 -7.04
C ASN A 126 5.30 -20.35 -5.59
N LEU A 127 5.09 -19.40 -4.67
CA LEU A 127 4.70 -19.71 -3.28
C LEU A 127 3.27 -20.26 -3.13
N ILE A 128 2.43 -20.17 -4.17
CA ILE A 128 1.08 -20.75 -4.16
C ILE A 128 1.11 -22.20 -4.65
N LYS A 129 2.09 -22.56 -5.47
CA LYS A 129 2.22 -23.92 -6.07
C LYS A 129 2.84 -24.95 -5.11
N ILE A 130 3.30 -24.52 -3.97
CA ILE A 130 3.80 -25.37 -2.89
C ILE A 130 2.70 -25.53 -1.84
#